data_d0d35f064222450f6a9d2f21274debcf
#
_entry.id   d0d35f064222450f6a9d2f21274debcf
#
_cell.length_a   1.000
_cell.length_b   1.000
_cell.length_c   1.000
_cell.angle_alpha   90.00
_cell.angle_beta   90.00
_cell.angle_gamma   90.00
#
_symmetry.space_group_name_H-M   'P 1'
#
loop_
_entity.id
_entity.type
_entity.pdbx_description
1 polymer ?
#
loop_
_entity_poly.entity_id
_entity_poly.type
_entity_poly.pdbx_seq_one_letter_code
_entity_poly.pdbx_strand_id
1 'polypeptide(L)'
;MAKPLPKASVKAKTANKVSTKKAVKPVVKTRSIAGTKTKAKSQSQAQIKRSEFIPTPRLRVMTIVGTRPEFIRLSRVIDKLDAYCDHVLVHTGQSYDYELSEVFFKELNIRTPDVFLEAAGETGVQTVGQVLIEVDKLLERDRPDAVLILGDTNSALAAIAAKRRHIPIFHMEAGNRCFDFRVPEEINRKIVDHISDINLPYSSLARDYLLAEGLPADQIIKTGSPLREVLTHYAKQIAKSAILKKLKLKPGQYFVVSAHREENVDSLQNLTRLIALLNILAVRFGLPVIVSTHPRTQARLSKLKLETNPLVRFEKPFGFFDYVTLQQQARCVLSDSGTITEESSILNFPALNLREVHERPEGMEEGAVMMVGLNAERVLQALELLVDQSRGSRRDLNMVEDYAPTNVSEKVLRIILSYTDLVNHKTWKRF
;
A
#
# COMPACT_ATOMS: atom_id res chain seq x y z
N MET A 1 22.07 -19.28 -51.88
CA MET A 1 22.70 -18.17 -52.63
C MET A 1 21.84 -16.93 -52.44
N ALA A 2 22.24 -16.02 -51.58
CA ALA A 2 21.64 -14.69 -51.42
C ALA A 2 22.78 -13.69 -51.21
N LYS A 3 22.79 -12.66 -52.06
CA LYS A 3 23.81 -11.62 -52.14
C LYS A 3 23.69 -10.62 -50.97
N PRO A 4 24.84 -10.05 -50.51
CA PRO A 4 24.85 -9.05 -49.44
C PRO A 4 24.60 -7.61 -50.01
N LEU A 5 23.93 -6.79 -49.21
CA LEU A 5 23.69 -5.35 -49.43
C LEU A 5 24.87 -4.50 -48.92
N PRO A 6 25.13 -3.33 -49.47
CA PRO A 6 26.36 -2.57 -49.30
C PRO A 6 26.34 -1.68 -48.04
N LYS A 7 27.55 -1.51 -47.44
CA LYS A 7 27.84 -0.58 -46.35
C LYS A 7 27.87 0.86 -46.83
N ALA A 8 27.12 1.76 -46.20
CA ALA A 8 27.26 3.20 -46.35
C ALA A 8 28.23 3.78 -45.32
N SER A 9 29.31 4.39 -45.77
CA SER A 9 30.26 5.16 -44.99
C SER A 9 29.78 6.60 -44.79
N VAL A 10 29.76 7.06 -43.53
CA VAL A 10 29.55 8.49 -43.21
C VAL A 10 30.84 9.05 -42.65
N LYS A 11 31.39 10.03 -43.36
CA LYS A 11 32.61 10.79 -43.04
C LYS A 11 32.35 11.75 -41.85
N ALA A 12 33.29 11.78 -40.94
CA ALA A 12 33.46 12.80 -39.92
C ALA A 12 33.76 14.15 -40.53
N LYS A 13 33.13 15.21 -40.04
CA LYS A 13 33.57 16.60 -40.26
C LYS A 13 33.89 17.27 -38.92
N THR A 14 35.03 17.84 -38.96
CA THR A 14 35.88 18.59 -38.06
C THR A 14 35.22 19.71 -37.25
N ALA A 15 35.82 19.91 -36.10
CA ALA A 15 35.64 20.96 -35.10
C ALA A 15 35.72 22.40 -35.61
N ASN A 16 34.93 23.26 -35.02
CA ASN A 16 35.20 24.71 -35.01
C ASN A 16 35.26 25.23 -33.56
N LYS A 17 36.42 25.82 -33.23
CA LYS A 17 36.71 26.55 -32.01
C LYS A 17 35.89 27.86 -32.03
N VAL A 18 35.23 28.17 -30.91
CA VAL A 18 34.73 29.50 -30.62
C VAL A 18 35.33 30.04 -29.34
N SER A 19 35.91 31.19 -29.51
CA SER A 19 36.67 32.07 -28.66
C SER A 19 35.94 32.53 -27.39
N THR A 20 36.70 32.54 -26.28
CA THR A 20 36.37 33.17 -25.01
C THR A 20 36.26 34.68 -25.11
N LYS A 21 35.10 35.29 -24.73
CA LYS A 21 34.97 36.72 -24.46
C LYS A 21 34.81 36.96 -22.95
N LYS A 22 35.68 37.86 -22.45
CA LYS A 22 35.77 38.32 -21.04
C LYS A 22 34.46 39.02 -20.62
N ALA A 23 34.04 38.71 -19.40
CA ALA A 23 33.00 39.42 -18.68
C ALA A 23 33.46 40.79 -18.18
N VAL A 24 32.68 41.83 -18.50
CA VAL A 24 32.83 43.19 -17.97
C VAL A 24 31.86 43.36 -16.80
N LYS A 25 32.38 43.74 -15.63
CA LYS A 25 31.59 44.12 -14.44
C LYS A 25 31.10 45.57 -14.58
N PRO A 26 29.84 45.88 -14.31
CA PRO A 26 29.44 47.27 -14.12
C PRO A 26 29.67 47.71 -12.68
N VAL A 27 30.39 48.81 -12.51
CA VAL A 27 30.54 49.55 -11.27
C VAL A 27 29.36 50.48 -11.08
N VAL A 28 28.54 50.25 -10.05
CA VAL A 28 27.49 51.20 -9.64
C VAL A 28 27.98 52.00 -8.46
N LYS A 29 28.12 53.33 -8.68
CA LYS A 29 28.43 54.31 -7.63
C LYS A 29 27.17 54.60 -6.81
N THR A 30 27.23 54.30 -5.52
CA THR A 30 26.23 54.70 -4.53
C THR A 30 26.41 56.18 -4.18
N ARG A 31 25.40 57.01 -4.43
CA ARG A 31 25.24 58.35 -3.84
C ARG A 31 24.38 58.22 -2.59
N SER A 32 24.93 58.57 -1.44
CA SER A 32 24.23 58.75 -0.18
C SER A 32 23.36 60.03 -0.24
N ILE A 33 22.06 59.90 0.05
CA ILE A 33 21.19 61.02 0.38
C ILE A 33 20.67 60.80 1.79
N ALA A 34 20.95 61.76 2.64
CA ALA A 34 20.57 61.74 4.05
C ALA A 34 19.07 62.02 4.26
N GLY A 35 18.52 61.28 5.18
CA GLY A 35 17.54 61.73 6.15
C GLY A 35 16.11 62.09 5.70
N THR A 36 15.16 61.19 5.88
CA THR A 36 13.86 61.59 6.49
C THR A 36 13.26 60.36 7.18
N LYS A 37 13.17 60.42 8.52
CA LYS A 37 12.50 59.40 9.33
C LYS A 37 11.01 59.51 9.14
N THR A 38 10.43 58.69 8.27
CA THR A 38 8.96 58.43 8.25
C THR A 38 8.69 57.15 9.02
N LYS A 39 8.00 57.29 10.16
CA LYS A 39 7.49 56.17 10.93
C LYS A 39 6.49 55.38 10.06
N ALA A 40 6.93 54.26 9.52
CA ALA A 40 6.01 53.26 8.95
C ALA A 40 5.25 52.60 10.11
N LYS A 41 3.98 52.93 10.27
CA LYS A 41 3.05 52.14 11.07
C LYS A 41 3.02 50.74 10.46
N SER A 42 3.46 49.75 11.25
CA SER A 42 3.23 48.33 10.94
C SER A 42 1.72 48.09 10.87
N GLN A 43 1.19 47.89 9.66
CA GLN A 43 -0.14 47.34 9.52
C GLN A 43 -0.10 45.92 10.07
N SER A 44 -0.76 45.74 11.21
CA SER A 44 -1.05 44.41 11.76
C SER A 44 -1.74 43.58 10.69
N GLN A 45 -1.12 42.47 10.33
CA GLN A 45 -1.84 41.42 9.61
C GLN A 45 -3.07 41.06 10.43
N ALA A 46 -4.25 41.39 9.93
CA ALA A 46 -5.51 41.02 10.52
C ALA A 46 -5.54 39.49 10.61
N GLN A 47 -5.37 38.94 11.80
CA GLN A 47 -5.75 37.58 12.11
C GLN A 47 -7.25 37.50 11.88
N ILE A 48 -7.67 36.91 10.77
CA ILE A 48 -9.06 36.53 10.53
C ILE A 48 -9.42 35.57 11.66
N LYS A 49 -10.19 36.07 12.61
CA LYS A 49 -10.71 35.24 13.70
C LYS A 49 -11.55 34.12 13.07
N ARG A 50 -11.19 32.86 13.32
CA ARG A 50 -11.92 31.66 12.93
C ARG A 50 -13.38 31.58 13.45
N SER A 51 -13.86 32.62 14.15
CA SER A 51 -15.11 32.60 14.91
C SER A 51 -16.36 33.04 14.16
N GLU A 52 -16.32 33.25 12.84
CA GLU A 52 -17.47 33.68 12.04
C GLU A 52 -17.84 32.77 10.88
N PHE A 53 -17.26 31.55 10.83
CA PHE A 53 -17.74 30.55 9.87
C PHE A 53 -19.01 29.89 10.43
N ILE A 54 -20.13 30.12 9.79
CA ILE A 54 -21.34 29.31 9.95
C ILE A 54 -20.91 27.87 9.65
N PRO A 55 -21.08 26.89 10.56
CA PRO A 55 -20.66 25.52 10.30
C PRO A 55 -21.47 25.00 9.09
N THR A 56 -20.79 24.88 7.94
CA THR A 56 -21.36 24.23 6.77
C THR A 56 -21.60 22.76 7.10
N PRO A 57 -22.73 22.18 6.65
CA PRO A 57 -22.98 20.74 6.79
C PRO A 57 -21.78 19.97 6.23
N ARG A 58 -21.27 19.01 7.00
CA ARG A 58 -20.17 18.16 6.54
C ARG A 58 -20.73 17.03 5.69
N LEU A 59 -20.01 16.66 4.61
CA LEU A 59 -20.33 15.46 3.86
C LEU A 59 -20.29 14.23 4.77
N ARG A 60 -21.31 13.39 4.69
CA ARG A 60 -21.37 12.10 5.35
C ARG A 60 -20.68 11.07 4.51
N VAL A 61 -19.51 10.61 4.96
CA VAL A 61 -18.67 9.63 4.24
C VAL A 61 -18.66 8.32 5.02
N MET A 62 -18.99 7.22 4.35
CA MET A 62 -18.92 5.89 4.93
C MET A 62 -17.69 5.15 4.38
N THR A 63 -16.77 4.73 5.27
CA THR A 63 -15.63 3.89 4.91
C THR A 63 -15.91 2.45 5.31
N ILE A 64 -15.83 1.51 4.35
CA ILE A 64 -16.12 0.09 4.55
C ILE A 64 -14.82 -0.70 4.46
N VAL A 65 -14.51 -1.46 5.51
CA VAL A 65 -13.29 -2.25 5.65
C VAL A 65 -13.59 -3.61 6.28
N GLY A 66 -12.73 -4.60 6.07
CA GLY A 66 -12.94 -5.94 6.61
C GLY A 66 -11.67 -6.66 7.06
N THR A 67 -10.49 -6.10 6.78
CA THR A 67 -9.20 -6.75 7.06
C THR A 67 -8.18 -5.80 7.66
N ARG A 68 -7.17 -6.36 8.34
CA ARG A 68 -6.06 -5.59 8.94
C ARG A 68 -5.29 -4.73 7.94
N PRO A 69 -4.90 -5.23 6.75
CA PRO A 69 -4.19 -4.40 5.77
C PRO A 69 -4.96 -3.14 5.37
N GLU A 70 -6.28 -3.21 5.27
CA GLU A 70 -7.12 -2.05 4.96
C GLU A 70 -7.03 -1.00 6.07
N PHE A 71 -7.13 -1.39 7.34
CA PHE A 71 -6.98 -0.46 8.48
C PHE A 71 -5.62 0.20 8.53
N ILE A 72 -4.54 -0.57 8.32
CA ILE A 72 -3.18 -0.03 8.30
C ILE A 72 -3.07 1.04 7.22
N ARG A 73 -3.48 0.74 6.00
CA ARG A 73 -3.36 1.63 4.85
C ARG A 73 -4.28 2.86 4.96
N LEU A 74 -5.48 2.67 5.50
CA LEU A 74 -6.44 3.77 5.68
C LEU A 74 -6.23 4.58 6.95
N SER A 75 -5.34 4.20 7.87
CA SER A 75 -5.19 4.86 9.17
C SER A 75 -5.09 6.39 9.08
N ARG A 76 -4.34 6.92 8.10
CA ARG A 76 -4.19 8.36 7.91
C ARG A 76 -5.38 8.98 7.18
N VAL A 77 -6.05 8.22 6.30
CA VAL A 77 -7.27 8.64 5.61
C VAL A 77 -8.43 8.73 6.59
N ILE A 78 -8.58 7.73 7.48
CA ILE A 78 -9.58 7.72 8.56
C ILE A 78 -9.43 8.96 9.43
N ASP A 79 -8.22 9.27 9.91
CA ASP A 79 -7.98 10.50 10.70
C ASP A 79 -8.40 11.78 9.98
N LYS A 80 -8.18 11.86 8.68
CA LYS A 80 -8.58 13.02 7.86
C LYS A 80 -10.10 13.08 7.71
N LEU A 81 -10.76 11.97 7.43
CA LEU A 81 -12.20 11.91 7.31
C LEU A 81 -12.90 12.24 8.64
N ASP A 82 -12.40 11.70 9.77
CA ASP A 82 -12.89 12.01 11.11
C ASP A 82 -12.80 13.52 11.44
N ALA A 83 -11.73 14.18 10.98
CA ALA A 83 -11.53 15.59 11.24
C ALA A 83 -12.43 16.52 10.40
N TYR A 84 -12.75 16.13 9.15
CA TYR A 84 -13.34 17.04 8.17
C TYR A 84 -14.72 16.60 7.64
N CYS A 85 -15.15 15.35 7.86
CA CYS A 85 -16.43 14.79 7.41
C CYS A 85 -17.30 14.36 8.60
N ASP A 86 -18.58 14.07 8.35
CA ASP A 86 -19.42 13.22 9.20
C ASP A 86 -19.08 11.77 8.82
N HIS A 87 -18.07 11.22 9.48
CA HIS A 87 -17.43 9.98 9.06
C HIS A 87 -17.99 8.76 9.78
N VAL A 88 -18.49 7.79 9.02
CA VAL A 88 -18.98 6.49 9.51
C VAL A 88 -17.97 5.41 9.12
N LEU A 89 -17.33 4.78 10.09
CA LEU A 89 -16.38 3.68 9.88
C LEU A 89 -17.07 2.34 10.13
N VAL A 90 -17.11 1.49 9.09
CA VAL A 90 -17.81 0.21 9.11
C VAL A 90 -16.80 -0.93 8.97
N HIS A 91 -16.85 -1.90 9.89
CA HIS A 91 -16.12 -3.16 9.79
C HIS A 91 -17.09 -4.27 9.39
N THR A 92 -16.82 -4.95 8.27
CA THR A 92 -17.70 -6.02 7.76
C THR A 92 -17.65 -7.29 8.61
N GLY A 93 -16.56 -7.53 9.34
CA GLY A 93 -16.39 -8.75 10.12
C GLY A 93 -16.08 -9.98 9.26
N GLN A 94 -15.61 -9.80 8.01
CA GLN A 94 -15.34 -10.93 7.12
C GLN A 94 -14.25 -11.89 7.62
N SER A 95 -13.40 -11.48 8.55
CA SER A 95 -12.44 -12.36 9.22
C SER A 95 -12.78 -12.47 10.71
N TYR A 96 -12.77 -13.71 11.25
CA TYR A 96 -13.11 -14.00 12.66
C TYR A 96 -12.09 -13.48 13.69
N ASP A 97 -10.96 -12.91 13.26
CA ASP A 97 -9.86 -12.52 14.15
C ASP A 97 -10.05 -11.11 14.73
N TYR A 98 -11.21 -10.83 15.35
CA TYR A 98 -11.45 -9.53 16.01
C TYR A 98 -10.40 -9.22 17.09
N GLU A 99 -10.00 -10.20 17.89
CA GLU A 99 -8.96 -10.01 18.92
C GLU A 99 -7.61 -9.60 18.34
N LEU A 100 -7.26 -10.13 17.16
CA LEU A 100 -6.07 -9.70 16.44
C LEU A 100 -6.23 -8.29 15.84
N SER A 101 -7.45 -7.88 15.51
CA SER A 101 -7.75 -6.54 15.00
C SER A 101 -7.67 -5.47 16.09
N GLU A 102 -8.09 -5.78 17.32
CA GLU A 102 -8.08 -4.83 18.45
C GLU A 102 -6.68 -4.32 18.78
N VAL A 103 -5.65 -5.18 18.67
CA VAL A 103 -4.25 -4.79 18.86
C VAL A 103 -3.87 -3.68 17.86
N PHE A 104 -4.30 -3.80 16.61
CA PHE A 104 -3.99 -2.82 15.56
C PHE A 104 -4.73 -1.50 15.75
N PHE A 105 -5.98 -1.50 16.21
CA PHE A 105 -6.70 -0.26 16.55
C PHE A 105 -5.95 0.51 17.63
N LYS A 106 -5.47 -0.20 18.68
CA LYS A 106 -4.70 0.42 19.76
C LYS A 106 -3.32 0.91 19.29
N GLU A 107 -2.59 0.10 18.52
CA GLU A 107 -1.27 0.47 18.01
C GLU A 107 -1.32 1.69 17.07
N LEU A 108 -2.27 1.69 16.15
CA LEU A 108 -2.41 2.74 15.14
C LEU A 108 -3.24 3.93 15.64
N ASN A 109 -3.70 3.89 16.89
CA ASN A 109 -4.58 4.90 17.47
C ASN A 109 -5.79 5.23 16.57
N ILE A 110 -6.36 4.19 15.92
CA ILE A 110 -7.58 4.28 15.14
C ILE A 110 -8.76 4.08 16.09
N ARG A 111 -9.78 4.90 15.95
CA ARG A 111 -11.01 4.73 16.73
C ARG A 111 -11.71 3.41 16.40
N THR A 112 -12.49 2.92 17.33
CA THR A 112 -13.36 1.76 17.10
C THR A 112 -14.31 2.04 15.94
N PRO A 113 -14.59 1.09 15.05
CA PRO A 113 -15.65 1.22 14.05
C PRO A 113 -17.01 1.56 14.67
N ASP A 114 -17.77 2.42 14.00
CA ASP A 114 -19.13 2.79 14.44
C ASP A 114 -20.09 1.61 14.29
N VAL A 115 -19.83 0.75 13.30
CA VAL A 115 -20.65 -0.42 12.98
C VAL A 115 -19.76 -1.63 12.74
N PHE A 116 -20.15 -2.77 13.31
CA PHE A 116 -19.57 -4.08 13.07
C PHE A 116 -20.65 -5.02 12.53
N LEU A 117 -20.50 -5.55 11.30
CA LEU A 117 -21.59 -6.24 10.59
C LEU A 117 -21.62 -7.76 10.83
N GLU A 118 -20.57 -8.36 11.37
CA GLU A 118 -20.45 -9.83 11.57
C GLU A 118 -20.77 -10.66 10.31
N ALA A 119 -20.35 -10.16 9.14
CA ALA A 119 -20.74 -10.72 7.84
C ALA A 119 -19.89 -11.93 7.41
N ALA A 120 -19.17 -12.58 8.32
CA ALA A 120 -18.42 -13.78 8.00
C ALA A 120 -19.37 -14.97 7.73
N GLY A 121 -19.15 -15.68 6.61
CA GLY A 121 -19.85 -16.92 6.26
C GLY A 121 -18.90 -18.12 6.26
N GLU A 122 -19.44 -19.32 6.09
CA GLU A 122 -18.66 -20.56 5.99
C GLU A 122 -17.82 -20.61 4.71
N THR A 123 -18.27 -19.94 3.66
CA THR A 123 -17.60 -19.84 2.36
C THR A 123 -17.40 -18.38 1.96
N GLY A 124 -16.44 -18.13 1.05
CA GLY A 124 -16.24 -16.79 0.49
C GLY A 124 -17.50 -16.21 -0.15
N VAL A 125 -18.28 -17.03 -0.86
CA VAL A 125 -19.55 -16.60 -1.50
C VAL A 125 -20.62 -16.26 -0.46
N GLN A 126 -20.72 -17.03 0.62
CA GLN A 126 -21.64 -16.70 1.72
C GLN A 126 -21.23 -15.39 2.41
N THR A 127 -19.93 -15.18 2.63
CA THR A 127 -19.41 -13.92 3.17
C THR A 127 -19.77 -12.75 2.27
N VAL A 128 -19.58 -12.86 0.95
CA VAL A 128 -19.99 -11.83 -0.01
C VAL A 128 -21.49 -11.56 0.07
N GLY A 129 -22.32 -12.61 0.06
CA GLY A 129 -23.78 -12.46 0.18
C GLY A 129 -24.18 -11.72 1.45
N GLN A 130 -23.58 -12.08 2.59
CA GLN A 130 -23.86 -11.44 3.88
C GLN A 130 -23.40 -9.99 3.91
N VAL A 131 -22.21 -9.68 3.37
CA VAL A 131 -21.72 -8.30 3.24
C VAL A 131 -22.71 -7.45 2.44
N LEU A 132 -23.19 -7.94 1.30
CA LEU A 132 -24.15 -7.21 0.47
C LEU A 132 -25.44 -6.93 1.20
N ILE A 133 -26.01 -7.92 1.90
CA ILE A 133 -27.26 -7.77 2.64
C ILE A 133 -27.14 -6.76 3.78
N GLU A 134 -26.11 -6.90 4.60
CA GLU A 134 -25.94 -6.04 5.78
C GLU A 134 -25.52 -4.61 5.42
N VAL A 135 -24.67 -4.45 4.41
CA VAL A 135 -24.31 -3.11 3.91
C VAL A 135 -25.49 -2.43 3.25
N ASP A 136 -26.35 -3.14 2.50
CA ASP A 136 -27.53 -2.53 1.89
C ASP A 136 -28.50 -1.96 2.93
N LYS A 137 -28.76 -2.70 4.03
CA LYS A 137 -29.57 -2.21 5.17
C LYS A 137 -28.94 -0.96 5.82
N LEU A 138 -27.59 -0.99 5.97
CA LEU A 138 -26.87 0.14 6.58
C LEU A 138 -26.93 1.39 5.71
N LEU A 139 -26.74 1.25 4.40
CA LEU A 139 -26.82 2.36 3.44
C LEU A 139 -28.23 2.95 3.35
N GLU A 140 -29.28 2.14 3.52
CA GLU A 140 -30.68 2.61 3.60
C GLU A 140 -30.93 3.46 4.83
N ARG A 141 -30.42 3.02 5.98
CA ARG A 141 -30.55 3.70 7.26
C ARG A 141 -29.80 5.02 7.30
N ASP A 142 -28.50 4.98 6.93
CA ASP A 142 -27.56 6.07 7.20
C ASP A 142 -27.41 7.06 6.03
N ARG A 143 -27.77 6.64 4.81
CA ARG A 143 -27.78 7.47 3.58
C ARG A 143 -26.53 8.35 3.42
N PRO A 144 -25.33 7.79 3.38
CA PRO A 144 -24.12 8.57 3.22
C PRO A 144 -24.07 9.27 1.86
N ASP A 145 -23.39 10.43 1.79
CA ASP A 145 -23.15 11.16 0.55
C ASP A 145 -22.12 10.47 -0.33
N ALA A 146 -21.20 9.70 0.28
CA ALA A 146 -20.14 8.97 -0.42
C ALA A 146 -19.73 7.72 0.34
N VAL A 147 -19.25 6.71 -0.41
CA VAL A 147 -18.65 5.48 0.12
C VAL A 147 -17.19 5.41 -0.32
N LEU A 148 -16.29 5.16 0.64
CA LEU A 148 -14.87 4.87 0.40
C LEU A 148 -14.60 3.38 0.61
N ILE A 149 -13.97 2.75 -0.36
CA ILE A 149 -13.55 1.35 -0.36
C ILE A 149 -12.06 1.26 -0.69
N LEU A 150 -11.37 0.29 -0.11
CA LEU A 150 -9.97 0.00 -0.42
C LEU A 150 -9.80 -1.45 -0.87
N GLY A 151 -9.13 -1.63 -2.00
CA GLY A 151 -8.66 -2.93 -2.48
C GLY A 151 -9.77 -3.84 -2.97
N ASP A 152 -9.58 -5.14 -2.77
CA ASP A 152 -10.25 -6.21 -3.49
C ASP A 152 -10.73 -7.37 -2.61
N THR A 153 -10.79 -7.15 -1.30
CA THR A 153 -11.34 -8.15 -0.37
C THR A 153 -12.84 -8.36 -0.63
N ASN A 154 -13.42 -9.40 -0.03
CA ASN A 154 -14.87 -9.63 -0.14
C ASN A 154 -15.68 -8.42 0.36
N SER A 155 -15.14 -7.65 1.30
CA SER A 155 -15.75 -6.41 1.79
C SER A 155 -15.88 -5.34 0.72
N ALA A 156 -14.96 -5.29 -0.24
CA ALA A 156 -14.99 -4.31 -1.32
C ALA A 156 -16.21 -4.47 -2.24
N LEU A 157 -16.78 -5.68 -2.32
CA LEU A 157 -18.00 -5.93 -3.09
C LEU A 157 -19.24 -5.22 -2.52
N ALA A 158 -19.15 -4.61 -1.33
CA ALA A 158 -20.12 -3.64 -0.83
C ALA A 158 -20.40 -2.49 -1.83
N ALA A 159 -19.46 -2.23 -2.75
CA ALA A 159 -19.64 -1.32 -3.87
C ALA A 159 -20.92 -1.60 -4.67
N ILE A 160 -21.32 -2.87 -4.82
CA ILE A 160 -22.53 -3.25 -5.54
C ILE A 160 -23.78 -2.65 -4.86
N ALA A 161 -23.88 -2.74 -3.54
CA ALA A 161 -25.01 -2.17 -2.79
C ALA A 161 -25.01 -0.64 -2.88
N ALA A 162 -23.83 0.01 -2.72
CA ALA A 162 -23.71 1.45 -2.85
C ALA A 162 -24.09 1.94 -4.26
N LYS A 163 -23.66 1.26 -5.31
CA LYS A 163 -24.00 1.60 -6.71
C LYS A 163 -25.50 1.50 -6.97
N ARG A 164 -26.17 0.44 -6.47
CA ARG A 164 -27.62 0.27 -6.62
C ARG A 164 -28.43 1.33 -5.88
N ARG A 165 -27.87 1.92 -4.81
CA ARG A 165 -28.47 3.02 -4.07
C ARG A 165 -28.08 4.41 -4.60
N HIS A 166 -27.33 4.45 -5.72
CA HIS A 166 -26.87 5.68 -6.36
C HIS A 166 -26.03 6.56 -5.42
N ILE A 167 -25.17 5.93 -4.61
CA ILE A 167 -24.23 6.60 -3.74
C ILE A 167 -22.88 6.63 -4.43
N PRO A 168 -22.22 7.80 -4.55
CA PRO A 168 -20.87 7.93 -5.13
C PRO A 168 -19.86 7.03 -4.45
N ILE A 169 -19.08 6.27 -5.27
CA ILE A 169 -18.11 5.28 -4.80
C ILE A 169 -16.70 5.74 -5.17
N PHE A 170 -15.83 5.83 -4.16
CA PHE A 170 -14.41 6.10 -4.29
C PHE A 170 -13.64 4.83 -3.96
N HIS A 171 -12.86 4.31 -4.92
CA HIS A 171 -12.15 3.05 -4.79
C HIS A 171 -10.63 3.28 -4.77
N MET A 172 -10.01 3.14 -3.59
CA MET A 172 -8.55 3.16 -3.43
C MET A 172 -7.93 1.80 -3.76
N GLU A 173 -6.68 1.80 -4.21
CA GLU A 173 -5.96 0.62 -4.70
C GLU A 173 -6.59 0.01 -5.97
N ALA A 174 -7.29 0.84 -6.75
CA ALA A 174 -7.90 0.46 -8.00
C ALA A 174 -6.86 0.12 -9.08
N GLY A 175 -7.22 -0.74 -10.01
CA GLY A 175 -6.43 -1.06 -11.20
C GLY A 175 -5.30 -2.06 -11.00
N ASN A 176 -5.11 -2.65 -9.83
CA ASN A 176 -4.18 -3.76 -9.64
C ASN A 176 -4.63 -4.97 -10.49
N ARG A 177 -3.68 -5.66 -11.15
CA ARG A 177 -3.95 -6.88 -11.94
C ARG A 177 -2.83 -7.90 -11.72
N CYS A 178 -3.22 -9.15 -11.54
CA CYS A 178 -2.28 -10.28 -11.59
C CYS A 178 -2.54 -11.17 -12.82
N PHE A 179 -3.62 -10.91 -13.57
CA PHE A 179 -4.02 -11.65 -14.77
C PHE A 179 -4.21 -13.17 -14.55
N ASP A 180 -4.55 -13.55 -13.32
CA ASP A 180 -4.75 -14.93 -12.92
C ASP A 180 -6.07 -15.09 -12.15
N PHE A 181 -7.07 -15.64 -12.82
CA PHE A 181 -8.41 -15.86 -12.24
C PHE A 181 -8.47 -16.97 -11.18
N ARG A 182 -7.36 -17.69 -10.93
CA ARG A 182 -7.25 -18.58 -9.78
C ARG A 182 -7.15 -17.82 -8.47
N VAL A 183 -6.81 -16.52 -8.54
CA VAL A 183 -6.78 -15.59 -7.40
C VAL A 183 -8.18 -14.96 -7.28
N PRO A 184 -8.95 -15.25 -6.21
CA PRO A 184 -10.31 -14.73 -6.05
C PRO A 184 -10.40 -13.20 -6.08
N GLU A 185 -9.37 -12.53 -5.57
CA GLU A 185 -9.28 -11.08 -5.56
C GLU A 185 -9.21 -10.46 -6.97
N GLU A 186 -8.72 -11.21 -7.99
CA GLU A 186 -8.72 -10.72 -9.37
C GLU A 186 -10.14 -10.51 -9.89
N ILE A 187 -11.09 -11.33 -9.46
CA ILE A 187 -12.51 -11.19 -9.81
C ILE A 187 -13.09 -9.97 -9.09
N ASN A 188 -12.85 -9.87 -7.79
CA ASN A 188 -13.39 -8.79 -6.97
C ASN A 188 -12.93 -7.42 -7.48
N ARG A 189 -11.61 -7.24 -7.74
CA ARG A 189 -11.06 -5.95 -8.17
C ARG A 189 -11.62 -5.49 -9.50
N LYS A 190 -11.80 -6.41 -10.46
CA LYS A 190 -12.42 -6.09 -11.75
C LYS A 190 -13.86 -5.61 -11.57
N ILE A 191 -14.65 -6.27 -10.73
CA ILE A 191 -16.02 -5.84 -10.45
C ILE A 191 -16.01 -4.45 -9.81
N VAL A 192 -15.22 -4.25 -8.76
CA VAL A 192 -15.21 -2.99 -7.99
C VAL A 192 -14.70 -1.83 -8.82
N ASP A 193 -13.62 -2.02 -9.60
CA ASP A 193 -13.07 -1.00 -10.50
C ASP A 193 -14.11 -0.50 -11.51
N HIS A 194 -14.84 -1.45 -12.15
CA HIS A 194 -15.79 -1.11 -13.22
C HIS A 194 -17.10 -0.49 -12.72
N ILE A 195 -17.46 -0.69 -11.46
CA ILE A 195 -18.69 -0.09 -10.91
C ILE A 195 -18.42 1.15 -10.05
N SER A 196 -17.18 1.41 -9.66
CA SER A 196 -16.81 2.62 -8.91
C SER A 196 -16.94 3.88 -9.77
N ASP A 197 -17.30 5.00 -9.13
CA ASP A 197 -17.43 6.29 -9.83
C ASP A 197 -16.08 6.99 -9.98
N ILE A 198 -15.22 6.87 -8.97
CA ILE A 198 -13.86 7.42 -8.99
C ILE A 198 -12.89 6.34 -8.52
N ASN A 199 -12.00 5.92 -9.42
CA ASN A 199 -10.90 5.00 -9.15
C ASN A 199 -9.63 5.75 -8.75
N LEU A 200 -9.03 5.34 -7.65
CA LEU A 200 -7.84 5.95 -7.04
C LEU A 200 -6.65 4.96 -7.08
N PRO A 201 -6.07 4.70 -8.26
CA PRO A 201 -4.94 3.81 -8.40
C PRO A 201 -3.71 4.33 -7.66
N TYR A 202 -2.87 3.42 -7.18
CA TYR A 202 -1.62 3.77 -6.53
C TYR A 202 -0.53 4.08 -7.54
N SER A 203 -0.45 3.33 -8.62
CA SER A 203 0.61 3.44 -9.62
C SER A 203 0.14 3.90 -10.98
N SER A 204 1.08 4.37 -11.79
CA SER A 204 0.85 4.71 -13.19
C SER A 204 0.44 3.48 -13.98
N LEU A 205 1.07 2.31 -13.72
CA LEU A 205 0.70 1.05 -14.37
C LEU A 205 -0.72 0.61 -14.06
N ALA A 206 -1.15 0.71 -12.79
CA ALA A 206 -2.53 0.42 -12.42
C ALA A 206 -3.52 1.36 -13.12
N ARG A 207 -3.17 2.64 -13.26
CA ARG A 207 -3.95 3.60 -14.03
C ARG A 207 -4.05 3.20 -15.51
N ASP A 208 -2.95 2.76 -16.10
CA ASP A 208 -2.90 2.36 -17.51
C ASP A 208 -3.74 1.10 -17.77
N TYR A 209 -3.76 0.15 -16.84
CA TYR A 209 -4.66 -1.02 -16.92
C TYR A 209 -6.13 -0.60 -16.93
N LEU A 210 -6.56 0.32 -16.07
CA LEU A 210 -7.93 0.83 -16.06
C LEU A 210 -8.30 1.51 -17.38
N LEU A 211 -7.39 2.32 -17.93
CA LEU A 211 -7.58 2.97 -19.24
C LEU A 211 -7.67 1.95 -20.37
N ALA A 212 -6.81 0.92 -20.36
CA ALA A 212 -6.83 -0.16 -21.34
C ALA A 212 -8.10 -1.01 -21.27
N GLU A 213 -8.71 -1.13 -20.08
CA GLU A 213 -10.00 -1.79 -19.88
C GLU A 213 -11.20 -0.91 -20.25
N GLY A 214 -10.95 0.33 -20.73
CA GLY A 214 -11.96 1.24 -21.28
C GLY A 214 -12.63 2.15 -20.25
N LEU A 215 -12.10 2.26 -19.02
CA LEU A 215 -12.65 3.19 -18.05
C LEU A 215 -12.31 4.64 -18.43
N PRO A 216 -13.25 5.60 -18.24
CA PRO A 216 -13.04 7.00 -18.59
C PRO A 216 -11.89 7.64 -17.79
N ALA A 217 -11.02 8.37 -18.45
CA ALA A 217 -9.83 8.98 -17.84
C ALA A 217 -10.16 9.98 -16.71
N ASP A 218 -11.32 10.64 -16.78
CA ASP A 218 -11.80 11.60 -15.78
C ASP A 218 -12.36 10.92 -14.50
N GLN A 219 -12.50 9.59 -14.51
CA GLN A 219 -12.87 8.77 -13.36
C GLN A 219 -11.65 8.08 -12.70
N ILE A 220 -10.44 8.35 -13.19
CA ILE A 220 -9.21 7.70 -12.72
C ILE A 220 -8.22 8.75 -12.22
N ILE A 221 -8.02 8.83 -10.91
CA ILE A 221 -7.18 9.85 -10.28
C ILE A 221 -6.08 9.17 -9.46
N LYS A 222 -4.84 9.15 -9.97
CA LYS A 222 -3.71 8.52 -9.28
C LYS A 222 -3.37 9.24 -7.98
N THR A 223 -3.38 8.53 -6.86
CA THR A 223 -3.05 9.08 -5.53
C THR A 223 -1.63 8.75 -5.07
N GLY A 224 -1.08 7.63 -5.52
CA GLY A 224 0.08 7.00 -4.90
C GLY A 224 -0.31 6.07 -3.75
N SER A 225 0.63 5.23 -3.31
CA SER A 225 0.42 4.34 -2.15
C SER A 225 0.38 5.12 -0.83
N PRO A 226 -0.57 4.87 0.07
CA PRO A 226 -0.63 5.50 1.38
C PRO A 226 0.43 4.96 2.37
N LEU A 227 1.09 3.85 2.05
CA LEU A 227 1.94 3.14 3.01
C LEU A 227 3.12 3.98 3.51
N ARG A 228 3.75 4.79 2.65
CA ARG A 228 4.84 5.65 3.07
C ARG A 228 4.39 6.72 4.06
N GLU A 229 3.22 7.30 3.86
CA GLU A 229 2.63 8.27 4.80
C GLU A 229 2.41 7.62 6.16
N VAL A 230 1.85 6.39 6.19
CA VAL A 230 1.65 5.60 7.40
C VAL A 230 2.98 5.30 8.10
N LEU A 231 3.96 4.75 7.41
CA LEU A 231 5.28 4.43 7.96
C LEU A 231 6.00 5.66 8.49
N THR A 232 5.90 6.79 7.80
CA THR A 232 6.50 8.07 8.24
C THR A 232 5.83 8.59 9.51
N HIS A 233 4.50 8.52 9.58
CA HIS A 233 3.74 8.94 10.76
C HIS A 233 4.11 8.14 12.00
N TYR A 234 4.25 6.82 11.87
CA TYR A 234 4.56 5.92 12.99
C TYR A 234 6.06 5.62 13.16
N ALA A 235 6.96 6.32 12.46
CA ALA A 235 8.40 6.04 12.49
C ALA A 235 8.99 6.03 13.92
N LYS A 236 8.51 6.92 14.79
CA LYS A 236 8.96 6.99 16.20
C LYS A 236 8.52 5.76 17.02
N GLN A 237 7.33 5.26 16.78
CA GLN A 237 6.79 4.07 17.45
C GLN A 237 7.51 2.81 16.96
N ILE A 238 7.72 2.69 15.64
CA ILE A 238 8.50 1.61 15.03
C ILE A 238 9.91 1.56 15.63
N ALA A 239 10.59 2.70 15.72
CA ALA A 239 11.94 2.79 16.30
C ALA A 239 12.02 2.42 17.79
N LYS A 240 10.90 2.46 18.52
CA LYS A 240 10.82 2.06 19.94
C LYS A 240 10.56 0.57 20.15
N SER A 241 10.33 -0.20 19.09
CA SER A 241 10.04 -1.64 19.22
C SER A 241 11.21 -2.37 19.87
N ALA A 242 10.90 -3.18 20.88
CA ALA A 242 11.84 -4.04 21.58
C ALA A 242 11.84 -5.49 21.06
N ILE A 243 11.23 -5.74 19.89
CA ILE A 243 10.97 -7.11 19.41
C ILE A 243 12.25 -7.93 19.21
N LEU A 244 13.35 -7.33 18.73
CA LEU A 244 14.61 -8.05 18.58
C LEU A 244 15.13 -8.56 19.93
N LYS A 245 15.05 -7.71 20.97
CA LYS A 245 15.44 -8.12 22.34
C LYS A 245 14.52 -9.22 22.87
N LYS A 246 13.20 -9.08 22.67
CA LYS A 246 12.19 -10.07 23.09
C LYS A 246 12.44 -11.44 22.44
N LEU A 247 12.77 -11.47 21.15
CA LEU A 247 13.06 -12.68 20.39
C LEU A 247 14.53 -13.12 20.47
N LYS A 248 15.39 -12.40 21.19
CA LYS A 248 16.84 -12.65 21.29
C LYS A 248 17.53 -12.70 19.92
N LEU A 249 17.16 -11.78 19.02
CA LEU A 249 17.70 -11.66 17.67
C LEU A 249 18.76 -10.55 17.58
N LYS A 250 19.70 -10.70 16.63
CA LYS A 250 20.68 -9.67 16.28
C LYS A 250 20.38 -9.14 14.88
N PRO A 251 20.51 -7.82 14.63
CA PRO A 251 20.34 -7.24 13.29
C PRO A 251 21.16 -7.96 12.24
N GLY A 252 20.55 -8.25 11.09
CA GLY A 252 21.17 -8.95 9.96
C GLY A 252 21.43 -10.45 10.16
N GLN A 253 21.08 -11.01 11.33
CA GLN A 253 21.39 -12.40 11.68
C GLN A 253 20.12 -13.25 11.86
N TYR A 254 19.10 -13.02 11.09
CA TYR A 254 17.88 -13.83 11.03
C TYR A 254 17.12 -13.56 9.72
N PHE A 255 16.24 -14.48 9.36
CA PHE A 255 15.27 -14.33 8.28
C PHE A 255 13.89 -14.07 8.87
N VAL A 256 13.07 -13.28 8.16
CA VAL A 256 11.63 -13.16 8.43
C VAL A 256 10.88 -13.82 7.29
N VAL A 257 9.92 -14.66 7.62
CA VAL A 257 9.06 -15.32 6.63
C VAL A 257 7.60 -15.07 6.98
N SER A 258 6.82 -14.68 5.97
CA SER A 258 5.37 -14.55 6.06
C SER A 258 4.74 -15.23 4.86
N ALA A 259 4.13 -16.40 5.07
CA ALA A 259 3.44 -17.16 4.04
C ALA A 259 2.06 -17.56 4.55
N HIS A 260 1.01 -17.03 3.92
CA HIS A 260 -0.37 -17.19 4.37
C HIS A 260 -1.38 -17.29 3.21
N ARG A 261 -0.92 -17.09 1.96
CA ARG A 261 -1.77 -17.22 0.78
C ARG A 261 -2.25 -18.66 0.60
N GLU A 262 -3.50 -18.82 0.14
CA GLU A 262 -4.14 -20.13 -0.05
C GLU A 262 -3.33 -21.03 -0.96
N GLU A 263 -2.79 -20.50 -2.06
CA GLU A 263 -1.94 -21.25 -2.98
C GLU A 263 -0.70 -21.89 -2.32
N ASN A 264 -0.15 -21.27 -1.26
CA ASN A 264 1.03 -21.77 -0.57
C ASN A 264 0.70 -22.66 0.63
N VAL A 265 -0.37 -22.36 1.38
CA VAL A 265 -0.65 -23.06 2.64
C VAL A 265 -1.76 -24.12 2.52
N ASP A 266 -2.63 -24.05 1.51
CA ASP A 266 -3.71 -24.99 1.31
C ASP A 266 -3.28 -26.19 0.45
N SER A 267 -2.29 -26.01 -0.41
CA SER A 267 -1.65 -27.09 -1.15
C SER A 267 -0.65 -27.83 -0.27
N LEU A 268 -0.89 -29.14 -0.03
CA LEU A 268 0.05 -30.01 0.69
C LEU A 268 1.46 -29.98 0.06
N GLN A 269 1.52 -29.96 -1.26
CA GLN A 269 2.79 -29.91 -2.01
C GLN A 269 3.54 -28.60 -1.74
N ASN A 270 2.86 -27.46 -1.82
CA ASN A 270 3.47 -26.16 -1.63
C ASN A 270 3.84 -25.94 -0.14
N LEU A 271 3.00 -26.37 0.79
CA LEU A 271 3.33 -26.31 2.21
C LEU A 271 4.56 -27.17 2.54
N THR A 272 4.68 -28.38 1.96
CA THR A 272 5.88 -29.22 2.11
C THR A 272 7.11 -28.55 1.52
N ARG A 273 7.02 -27.91 0.33
CA ARG A 273 8.11 -27.14 -0.28
C ARG A 273 8.52 -25.95 0.60
N LEU A 274 7.54 -25.25 1.18
CA LEU A 274 7.80 -24.14 2.09
C LEU A 274 8.59 -24.62 3.32
N ILE A 275 8.17 -25.70 3.99
CA ILE A 275 8.89 -26.24 5.16
C ILE A 275 10.31 -26.70 4.77
N ALA A 276 10.47 -27.38 3.63
CA ALA A 276 11.79 -27.74 3.12
C ALA A 276 12.68 -26.52 2.89
N LEU A 277 12.14 -25.44 2.31
CA LEU A 277 12.86 -24.18 2.12
C LEU A 277 13.29 -23.57 3.45
N LEU A 278 12.40 -23.51 4.47
CA LEU A 278 12.74 -22.99 5.79
C LEU A 278 13.88 -23.79 6.43
N ASN A 279 13.85 -25.13 6.35
CA ASN A 279 14.90 -25.99 6.85
C ASN A 279 16.24 -25.77 6.10
N ILE A 280 16.21 -25.61 4.76
CA ILE A 280 17.39 -25.30 3.96
C ILE A 280 18.01 -23.97 4.42
N LEU A 281 17.23 -22.93 4.62
CA LEU A 281 17.70 -21.63 5.11
C LEU A 281 18.36 -21.76 6.48
N ALA A 282 17.72 -22.46 7.40
CA ALA A 282 18.22 -22.69 8.75
C ALA A 282 19.56 -23.44 8.75
N VAL A 283 19.68 -24.51 7.96
CA VAL A 283 20.91 -25.34 7.86
C VAL A 283 22.03 -24.58 7.13
N ARG A 284 21.70 -23.96 5.98
CA ARG A 284 22.71 -23.31 5.12
C ARG A 284 23.37 -22.10 5.78
N PHE A 285 22.59 -21.31 6.53
CA PHE A 285 23.07 -20.07 7.13
C PHE A 285 23.35 -20.16 8.64
N GLY A 286 22.87 -21.20 9.32
CA GLY A 286 22.99 -21.31 10.79
C GLY A 286 22.28 -20.18 11.54
N LEU A 287 21.24 -19.57 10.94
CA LEU A 287 20.53 -18.41 11.45
C LEU A 287 19.07 -18.72 11.78
N PRO A 288 18.47 -18.05 12.79
CA PRO A 288 17.05 -18.15 13.05
C PRO A 288 16.19 -17.77 11.84
N VAL A 289 15.16 -18.55 11.58
CA VAL A 289 14.11 -18.27 10.58
C VAL A 289 12.81 -18.00 11.34
N ILE A 290 12.41 -16.74 11.40
CA ILE A 290 11.23 -16.30 12.15
C ILE A 290 10.03 -16.29 11.21
N VAL A 291 9.09 -17.19 11.47
CA VAL A 291 7.87 -17.33 10.63
C VAL A 291 6.71 -16.67 11.34
N SER A 292 6.18 -15.58 10.78
CA SER A 292 4.91 -14.98 11.25
C SER A 292 3.76 -15.86 10.79
N THR A 293 3.15 -16.58 11.73
CA THR A 293 2.27 -17.69 11.41
C THR A 293 0.82 -17.34 11.74
N HIS A 294 -0.02 -17.29 10.70
CA HIS A 294 -1.46 -17.16 10.90
C HIS A 294 -2.04 -18.40 11.60
N PRO A 295 -3.08 -18.28 12.46
CA PRO A 295 -3.71 -19.41 13.13
C PRO A 295 -4.10 -20.56 12.21
N ARG A 296 -4.63 -20.26 11.01
CA ARG A 296 -4.96 -21.25 9.98
C ARG A 296 -3.74 -22.07 9.53
N THR A 297 -2.62 -21.40 9.28
CA THR A 297 -1.36 -22.06 8.89
C THR A 297 -0.84 -22.92 10.02
N GLN A 298 -0.89 -22.43 11.27
CA GLN A 298 -0.48 -23.18 12.46
C GLN A 298 -1.29 -24.47 12.64
N ALA A 299 -2.61 -24.40 12.46
CA ALA A 299 -3.50 -25.56 12.56
C ALA A 299 -3.21 -26.62 11.47
N ARG A 300 -2.75 -26.21 10.30
CA ARG A 300 -2.34 -27.14 9.23
C ARG A 300 -0.98 -27.78 9.51
N LEU A 301 -0.01 -26.98 9.92
CA LEU A 301 1.33 -27.46 10.27
C LEU A 301 1.27 -28.52 11.37
N SER A 302 0.45 -28.32 12.41
CA SER A 302 0.30 -29.29 13.51
C SER A 302 -0.28 -30.63 13.06
N LYS A 303 -1.11 -30.64 11.99
CA LYS A 303 -1.67 -31.88 11.44
C LYS A 303 -0.67 -32.69 10.60
N LEU A 304 0.29 -32.02 9.98
CA LEU A 304 1.21 -32.66 9.00
C LEU A 304 2.43 -33.30 9.67
N LYS A 305 2.71 -33.04 10.95
CA LYS A 305 3.88 -33.56 11.70
C LYS A 305 5.20 -33.46 10.90
N LEU A 306 5.37 -32.40 10.12
CA LEU A 306 6.60 -32.17 9.36
C LEU A 306 7.75 -31.82 10.31
N GLU A 307 8.90 -32.45 10.12
CA GLU A 307 10.11 -32.14 10.88
C GLU A 307 10.64 -30.76 10.49
N THR A 308 10.90 -29.93 11.50
CA THR A 308 11.45 -28.59 11.31
C THR A 308 12.75 -28.44 12.10
N ASN A 309 13.72 -27.74 11.51
CA ASN A 309 14.97 -27.40 12.18
C ASN A 309 14.69 -26.55 13.44
N PRO A 310 15.40 -26.73 14.55
CA PRO A 310 15.20 -25.93 15.77
C PRO A 310 15.37 -24.42 15.60
N LEU A 311 16.07 -23.97 14.56
CA LEU A 311 16.21 -22.55 14.21
C LEU A 311 14.98 -21.99 13.49
N VAL A 312 14.06 -22.81 12.99
CA VAL A 312 12.79 -22.38 12.42
C VAL A 312 11.79 -22.18 13.57
N ARG A 313 11.37 -20.92 13.74
CA ARG A 313 10.52 -20.51 14.85
C ARG A 313 9.20 -19.98 14.33
N PHE A 314 8.12 -20.69 14.60
CA PHE A 314 6.76 -20.28 14.27
C PHE A 314 6.21 -19.41 15.40
N GLU A 315 6.14 -18.10 15.12
CA GLU A 315 5.66 -17.10 16.07
C GLU A 315 4.21 -16.72 15.76
N LYS A 316 3.46 -16.31 16.77
CA LYS A 316 2.14 -15.68 16.57
C LYS A 316 2.29 -14.43 15.69
N PRO A 317 1.23 -14.00 14.99
CA PRO A 317 1.28 -12.76 14.21
C PRO A 317 1.74 -11.59 15.07
N PHE A 318 2.67 -10.80 14.52
CA PHE A 318 3.21 -9.62 15.20
C PHE A 318 2.29 -8.41 15.01
N GLY A 319 2.34 -7.46 15.94
CA GLY A 319 1.80 -6.12 15.74
C GLY A 319 2.54 -5.37 14.63
N PHE A 320 1.96 -4.28 14.13
CA PHE A 320 2.49 -3.54 12.98
C PHE A 320 3.91 -3.02 13.22
N PHE A 321 4.14 -2.38 14.37
CA PHE A 321 5.46 -1.78 14.67
C PHE A 321 6.55 -2.83 14.86
N ASP A 322 6.23 -3.92 15.52
CA ASP A 322 7.14 -5.03 15.73
C ASP A 322 7.47 -5.73 14.41
N TYR A 323 6.48 -5.94 13.54
CA TYR A 323 6.68 -6.58 12.24
C TYR A 323 7.55 -5.73 11.31
N VAL A 324 7.28 -4.42 11.21
CA VAL A 324 8.11 -3.49 10.42
C VAL A 324 9.54 -3.45 10.92
N THR A 325 9.75 -3.44 12.25
CA THR A 325 11.10 -3.50 12.83
C THR A 325 11.81 -4.80 12.49
N LEU A 326 11.11 -5.94 12.56
CA LEU A 326 11.67 -7.23 12.15
C LEU A 326 12.08 -7.23 10.67
N GLN A 327 11.25 -6.70 9.79
CA GLN A 327 11.56 -6.59 8.35
C GLN A 327 12.81 -5.74 8.08
N GLN A 328 12.88 -4.55 8.67
CA GLN A 328 14.02 -3.63 8.48
C GLN A 328 15.35 -4.20 8.95
N GLN A 329 15.34 -5.04 9.98
CA GLN A 329 16.54 -5.57 10.61
C GLN A 329 16.85 -7.02 10.22
N ALA A 330 16.00 -7.68 9.41
CA ALA A 330 16.24 -9.05 8.94
C ALA A 330 17.39 -9.11 7.95
N ARG A 331 18.07 -10.25 7.83
CA ARG A 331 18.99 -10.53 6.73
C ARG A 331 18.28 -10.44 5.38
N CYS A 332 17.13 -11.06 5.27
CA CYS A 332 16.22 -10.97 4.16
C CYS A 332 14.79 -11.29 4.65
N VAL A 333 13.81 -10.70 4.01
CA VAL A 333 12.38 -11.00 4.22
C VAL A 333 11.88 -11.84 3.06
N LEU A 334 11.22 -12.96 3.35
CA LEU A 334 10.58 -13.81 2.35
C LEU A 334 9.06 -13.75 2.59
N SER A 335 8.27 -13.33 1.61
CA SER A 335 6.83 -13.17 1.81
C SER A 335 6.02 -13.47 0.55
N ASP A 336 4.80 -14.00 0.74
CA ASP A 336 3.79 -14.14 -0.32
C ASP A 336 2.75 -13.00 -0.29
N SER A 337 2.91 -12.02 0.60
CA SER A 337 2.06 -10.84 0.66
C SER A 337 2.36 -9.87 -0.49
N GLY A 338 1.32 -9.31 -1.11
CA GLY A 338 1.48 -8.24 -2.09
C GLY A 338 2.15 -6.99 -1.53
N THR A 339 2.04 -6.74 -0.21
CA THR A 339 2.62 -5.55 0.44
C THR A 339 4.14 -5.56 0.49
N ILE A 340 4.79 -6.73 0.38
CA ILE A 340 6.26 -6.84 0.46
C ILE A 340 6.96 -5.95 -0.57
N THR A 341 6.37 -5.78 -1.75
CA THR A 341 6.90 -4.94 -2.82
C THR A 341 6.94 -3.47 -2.40
N GLU A 342 5.86 -2.96 -1.78
CA GLU A 342 5.81 -1.59 -1.25
C GLU A 342 6.75 -1.43 -0.05
N GLU A 343 6.68 -2.36 0.90
CA GLU A 343 7.46 -2.34 2.14
C GLU A 343 8.96 -2.35 1.86
N SER A 344 9.43 -3.26 0.99
CA SER A 344 10.85 -3.34 0.62
C SER A 344 11.32 -2.12 -0.15
N SER A 345 10.50 -1.61 -1.07
CA SER A 345 10.82 -0.41 -1.83
C SER A 345 10.89 0.84 -0.93
N ILE A 346 9.93 1.04 -0.02
CA ILE A 346 9.89 2.22 0.84
C ILE A 346 10.98 2.17 1.92
N LEU A 347 11.11 1.03 2.61
CA LEU A 347 12.00 0.87 3.76
C LEU A 347 13.41 0.43 3.39
N ASN A 348 13.63 0.04 2.14
CA ASN A 348 14.90 -0.39 1.58
C ASN A 348 15.58 -1.52 2.39
N PHE A 349 14.94 -2.66 2.40
CA PHE A 349 15.48 -3.90 2.94
C PHE A 349 15.42 -5.04 1.91
N PRO A 350 16.35 -6.02 1.95
CA PRO A 350 16.33 -7.17 1.06
C PRO A 350 15.08 -8.00 1.21
N ALA A 351 14.38 -8.26 0.11
CA ALA A 351 13.14 -9.03 0.10
C ALA A 351 13.01 -9.97 -1.08
N LEU A 352 12.36 -11.11 -0.86
CA LEU A 352 12.01 -12.10 -1.86
C LEU A 352 10.49 -12.36 -1.82
N ASN A 353 9.87 -12.40 -2.99
CA ASN A 353 8.46 -12.75 -3.14
C ASN A 353 8.33 -14.24 -3.43
N LEU A 354 7.59 -14.96 -2.56
CA LEU A 354 7.36 -16.41 -2.63
C LEU A 354 6.15 -16.78 -3.51
N ARG A 355 5.73 -15.89 -4.41
CA ARG A 355 4.63 -16.13 -5.35
C ARG A 355 5.13 -16.41 -6.76
N GLU A 356 4.29 -17.03 -7.57
CA GLU A 356 4.49 -17.21 -9.01
C GLU A 356 3.84 -16.08 -9.84
N VAL A 357 2.94 -15.31 -9.24
CA VAL A 357 2.27 -14.14 -9.81
C VAL A 357 2.27 -12.98 -8.82
N HIS A 358 2.24 -11.76 -9.30
CA HIS A 358 2.19 -10.58 -8.43
C HIS A 358 1.26 -9.49 -9.01
N GLU A 359 0.83 -8.60 -8.13
CA GLU A 359 -0.17 -7.56 -8.43
C GLU A 359 0.44 -6.15 -8.56
N ARG A 360 1.76 -6.03 -8.38
CA ARG A 360 2.49 -4.74 -8.33
C ARG A 360 3.68 -4.74 -9.28
N PRO A 361 3.43 -4.66 -10.59
CA PRO A 361 4.48 -4.70 -11.61
C PRO A 361 5.46 -3.52 -11.50
N GLU A 362 5.03 -2.38 -11.00
CA GLU A 362 5.88 -1.20 -10.75
C GLU A 362 7.07 -1.50 -9.82
N GLY A 363 6.91 -2.43 -8.90
CA GLY A 363 8.01 -2.88 -8.06
C GLY A 363 9.03 -3.76 -8.80
N MET A 364 8.60 -4.45 -9.85
CA MET A 364 9.50 -5.23 -10.71
C MET A 364 10.28 -4.33 -11.66
N GLU A 365 9.67 -3.25 -12.15
CA GLU A 365 10.35 -2.26 -13.00
C GLU A 365 11.54 -1.60 -12.29
N GLU A 366 11.43 -1.35 -10.99
CA GLU A 366 12.51 -0.80 -10.16
C GLU A 366 13.37 -1.89 -9.48
N GLY A 367 13.09 -3.18 -9.70
CA GLY A 367 13.83 -4.28 -9.06
C GLY A 367 13.70 -4.33 -7.53
N ALA A 368 12.65 -3.72 -6.96
CA ALA A 368 12.48 -3.57 -5.52
C ALA A 368 12.34 -4.90 -4.77
N VAL A 369 11.91 -5.95 -5.44
CA VAL A 369 11.74 -7.30 -4.91
C VAL A 369 12.00 -8.31 -6.01
N MET A 370 12.54 -9.49 -5.65
CA MET A 370 12.72 -10.59 -6.59
C MET A 370 11.61 -11.63 -6.39
N MET A 371 10.93 -12.01 -7.47
CA MET A 371 9.93 -13.09 -7.46
C MET A 371 10.64 -14.43 -7.69
N VAL A 372 10.62 -15.29 -6.68
CA VAL A 372 11.37 -16.56 -6.66
C VAL A 372 10.49 -17.79 -6.46
N GLY A 373 9.24 -17.60 -6.09
CA GLY A 373 8.34 -18.69 -5.71
C GLY A 373 8.89 -19.53 -4.55
N LEU A 374 8.51 -20.80 -4.50
CA LEU A 374 9.01 -21.77 -3.51
C LEU A 374 10.18 -22.62 -4.05
N ASN A 375 10.94 -22.10 -5.02
CA ASN A 375 12.11 -22.76 -5.58
C ASN A 375 13.35 -22.48 -4.73
N ALA A 376 13.81 -23.47 -3.98
CA ALA A 376 14.94 -23.33 -3.05
C ALA A 376 16.24 -22.89 -3.73
N GLU A 377 16.55 -23.43 -4.92
CA GLU A 377 17.77 -23.05 -5.67
C GLU A 377 17.72 -21.57 -6.06
N ARG A 378 16.57 -21.12 -6.56
CA ARG A 378 16.38 -19.73 -6.94
C ARG A 378 16.42 -18.79 -5.74
N VAL A 379 15.84 -19.20 -4.60
CA VAL A 379 15.93 -18.44 -3.33
C VAL A 379 17.39 -18.31 -2.89
N LEU A 380 18.18 -19.39 -2.91
CA LEU A 380 19.58 -19.34 -2.50
C LEU A 380 20.42 -18.44 -3.43
N GLN A 381 20.22 -18.55 -4.74
CA GLN A 381 20.88 -17.69 -5.72
C GLN A 381 20.51 -16.20 -5.52
N ALA A 382 19.25 -15.92 -5.26
CA ALA A 382 18.80 -14.56 -4.97
C ALA A 382 19.43 -14.03 -3.67
N LEU A 383 19.51 -14.85 -2.63
CA LEU A 383 20.14 -14.46 -1.35
C LEU A 383 21.64 -14.15 -1.51
N GLU A 384 22.36 -14.84 -2.41
CA GLU A 384 23.75 -14.52 -2.73
C GLU A 384 23.87 -13.11 -3.36
N LEU A 385 22.95 -12.74 -4.25
CA LEU A 385 22.90 -11.39 -4.84
C LEU A 385 22.58 -10.33 -3.78
N LEU A 386 21.63 -10.62 -2.88
CA LEU A 386 21.12 -9.66 -1.91
C LEU A 386 22.03 -9.44 -0.69
N VAL A 387 23.14 -10.19 -0.56
CA VAL A 387 24.04 -10.12 0.61
C VAL A 387 24.66 -8.73 0.76
N ASP A 388 25.01 -8.09 -0.35
CA ASP A 388 25.67 -6.79 -0.40
C ASP A 388 24.69 -5.62 -0.65
N GLN A 389 23.38 -5.89 -0.74
CA GLN A 389 22.39 -4.85 -0.95
C GLN A 389 22.40 -3.82 0.17
N SER A 390 22.54 -2.55 -0.18
CA SER A 390 22.45 -1.42 0.73
C SER A 390 21.05 -1.31 1.36
N ARG A 391 20.99 -0.73 2.57
CA ARG A 391 19.75 -0.70 3.40
C ARG A 391 19.44 0.69 3.93
N GLY A 392 18.19 0.91 4.26
CA GLY A 392 17.73 2.15 4.87
C GLY A 392 17.94 3.37 3.96
N SER A 393 18.71 4.35 4.41
CA SER A 393 18.93 5.60 3.66
C SER A 393 19.88 5.45 2.46
N ARG A 394 20.80 4.47 2.48
CA ARG A 394 21.65 4.17 1.35
C ARG A 394 20.91 3.20 0.43
N ARG A 395 20.80 3.54 -0.85
CA ARG A 395 20.06 2.76 -1.85
C ARG A 395 20.93 2.43 -3.03
N ASP A 396 20.86 1.19 -3.50
CA ASP A 396 21.44 0.74 -4.76
C ASP A 396 20.39 0.79 -5.89
N LEU A 397 19.11 0.66 -5.53
CA LEU A 397 17.95 0.74 -6.42
C LEU A 397 17.06 1.91 -6.01
N ASN A 398 16.37 2.51 -6.97
CA ASN A 398 15.43 3.58 -6.68
C ASN A 398 14.23 3.06 -5.87
N MET A 399 13.65 3.94 -5.09
CA MET A 399 12.31 3.68 -4.57
C MET A 399 11.30 3.87 -5.71
N VAL A 400 10.34 2.99 -5.83
CA VAL A 400 9.22 3.16 -6.77
C VAL A 400 8.60 4.55 -6.57
N GLU A 401 8.55 5.36 -7.64
CA GLU A 401 8.09 6.74 -7.57
C GLU A 401 6.64 6.85 -7.06
N ASP A 402 5.80 5.92 -7.46
CA ASP A 402 4.39 5.85 -7.06
C ASP A 402 4.19 5.54 -5.56
N TYR A 403 5.23 5.06 -4.87
CA TYR A 403 5.24 4.84 -3.42
C TYR A 403 5.84 6.01 -2.63
N ALA A 404 6.37 7.03 -3.33
CA ALA A 404 7.02 8.19 -2.70
C ALA A 404 6.08 9.19 -2.00
N PRO A 405 4.78 9.33 -2.33
CA PRO A 405 3.92 10.32 -1.68
C PRO A 405 3.76 10.11 -0.18
N THR A 406 3.70 11.23 0.58
CA THR A 406 3.49 11.28 2.03
C THR A 406 2.25 12.10 2.42
N ASN A 407 1.36 12.33 1.46
CA ASN A 407 0.17 13.17 1.60
C ASN A 407 -1.07 12.55 0.92
N VAL A 408 -1.12 11.23 0.85
CA VAL A 408 -2.20 10.51 0.17
C VAL A 408 -3.53 10.74 0.88
N SER A 409 -3.54 10.77 2.21
CA SER A 409 -4.74 11.05 3.01
C SER A 409 -5.36 12.41 2.67
N GLU A 410 -4.54 13.43 2.48
CA GLU A 410 -4.99 14.76 2.07
C GLU A 410 -5.55 14.77 0.64
N LYS A 411 -4.90 14.06 -0.28
CA LYS A 411 -5.39 13.90 -1.66
C LYS A 411 -6.76 13.25 -1.68
N VAL A 412 -6.92 12.11 -0.98
CA VAL A 412 -8.16 11.34 -0.93
C VAL A 412 -9.30 12.19 -0.37
N LEU A 413 -9.09 12.89 0.75
CA LEU A 413 -10.09 13.81 1.30
C LEU A 413 -10.52 14.86 0.28
N ARG A 414 -9.57 15.54 -0.37
CA ARG A 414 -9.86 16.57 -1.38
C ARG A 414 -10.61 16.02 -2.59
N ILE A 415 -10.28 14.81 -3.03
CA ILE A 415 -10.97 14.15 -4.13
C ILE A 415 -12.43 13.84 -3.73
N ILE A 416 -12.66 13.26 -2.56
CA ILE A 416 -14.02 12.98 -2.08
C ILE A 416 -14.84 14.27 -2.02
N LEU A 417 -14.33 15.32 -1.38
CA LEU A 417 -15.01 16.61 -1.28
C LEU A 417 -15.28 17.26 -2.64
N SER A 418 -14.40 17.06 -3.63
CA SER A 418 -14.55 17.69 -4.94
C SER A 418 -15.47 16.91 -5.88
N TYR A 419 -15.45 15.58 -5.79
CA TYR A 419 -16.10 14.73 -6.79
C TYR A 419 -17.45 14.17 -6.38
N THR A 420 -17.83 14.21 -5.11
CA THR A 420 -19.13 13.71 -4.65
C THR A 420 -20.29 14.37 -5.39
N ASP A 421 -20.34 15.72 -5.44
CA ASP A 421 -21.38 16.45 -6.14
C ASP A 421 -21.26 16.30 -7.67
N LEU A 422 -20.04 16.25 -8.19
CA LEU A 422 -19.80 16.02 -9.62
C LEU A 422 -20.37 14.67 -10.07
N VAL A 423 -20.15 13.59 -9.30
CA VAL A 423 -20.72 12.26 -9.57
C VAL A 423 -22.25 12.32 -9.51
N ASN A 424 -22.82 12.96 -8.47
CA ASN A 424 -24.26 13.11 -8.36
C ASN A 424 -24.87 13.82 -9.57
N HIS A 425 -24.26 14.92 -10.02
CA HIS A 425 -24.74 15.66 -11.18
C HIS A 425 -24.54 14.89 -12.50
N LYS A 426 -23.32 14.36 -12.73
CA LYS A 426 -22.94 13.72 -13.99
C LYS A 426 -23.62 12.36 -14.18
N THR A 427 -23.57 11.51 -13.16
CA THR A 427 -24.03 10.11 -13.23
C THR A 427 -25.49 9.97 -12.88
N TRP A 428 -25.92 10.59 -11.77
CA TRP A 428 -27.25 10.37 -11.21
C TRP A 428 -28.26 11.47 -11.54
N LYS A 429 -27.85 12.56 -12.24
CA LYS A 429 -28.68 13.72 -12.59
C LYS A 429 -29.40 14.32 -11.38
N ARG A 430 -28.77 14.29 -10.20
CA ARG A 430 -29.25 14.91 -8.97
C ARG A 430 -28.68 16.33 -8.88
N PHE A 431 -29.55 17.31 -8.59
CA PHE A 431 -29.21 18.74 -8.54
C PHE A 431 -29.53 19.32 -7.17
#